data_3fa91d2efd2c66f344c9d6433036ec45
#
_entry.id   3fa91d2efd2c66f344c9d6433036ec45
#
_cell.length_a   1.000
_cell.length_b   1.000
_cell.length_c   1.000
_cell.angle_alpha   90.00
_cell.angle_beta   90.00
_cell.angle_gamma   90.00
#
_symmetry.space_group_name_H-M   'P 1'
#
loop_
_entity.id
_entity.type
_entity.pdbx_description
1 polymer ?
#
loop_
_entity_poly.entity_id
_entity_poly.type
_entity_poly.pdbx_seq_one_letter_code
_entity_poly.pdbx_strand_id
1 'polypeptide(L)'
;LGNVTFSDWADLFRAVAAYRPEQKKVIVLDEFPYMVKTNPAFPSILQNIWDEFLQDSNIMLILSGSLIGMMKKHALSYDSPLYGRRTAQIRLMPLPFTAVYAVQSLPFDQAVQQYALTGGVPKYLEFFTEQEPLIDQIRSIVLSKNGFLYEEPNFLLRDEVQTPINYFSIIRVIADGNHKLSKLCGVLEQESPSISPYLATLSELGFVVKETPITEKNPEHSRKGLYFVSDNFTRFWFRYVYPYKGELELDNQQIVLDELQKTFISSFVAFAYEDVCKNIFAELCRSGQLAFVPSRIGSYWHNDLNADT
;
A
#
# COMPACT_ATOMS: atom_id res chain seq x y z
N LEU A 1 2.19 -23.51 30.50
CA LEU A 1 2.93 -22.55 31.33
C LEU A 1 1.90 -22.04 32.36
N GLY A 2 2.04 -22.38 33.65
CA GLY A 2 1.20 -21.84 34.71
C GLY A 2 1.41 -20.32 34.89
N ASN A 3 0.91 -19.73 35.99
CA ASN A 3 1.14 -18.31 36.31
C ASN A 3 2.65 -18.05 36.55
N VAL A 4 3.41 -17.94 35.47
CA VAL A 4 4.84 -17.62 35.50
C VAL A 4 4.98 -16.15 35.14
N THR A 5 5.61 -15.36 36.02
CA THR A 5 5.98 -13.98 35.76
C THR A 5 7.42 -13.97 35.23
N PHE A 6 7.64 -13.33 34.11
CA PHE A 6 8.98 -13.15 33.55
C PHE A 6 9.53 -11.79 33.91
N SER A 7 10.80 -11.70 34.24
CA SER A 7 11.44 -10.44 34.59
C SER A 7 11.76 -9.60 33.35
N ASP A 8 12.08 -10.25 32.26
CA ASP A 8 12.43 -9.61 31.00
C ASP A 8 12.10 -10.50 29.77
N TRP A 9 12.35 -9.99 28.58
CA TRP A 9 12.14 -10.69 27.32
C TRP A 9 13.05 -11.93 27.17
N ALA A 10 14.28 -11.87 27.66
CA ALA A 10 15.22 -12.99 27.55
C ALA A 10 14.72 -14.20 28.37
N ASP A 11 14.22 -13.96 29.58
CA ASP A 11 13.64 -15.00 30.41
C ASP A 11 12.41 -15.64 29.75
N LEU A 12 11.55 -14.84 29.14
CA LEU A 12 10.39 -15.35 28.40
C LEU A 12 10.83 -16.26 27.25
N PHE A 13 11.75 -15.78 26.41
CA PHE A 13 12.23 -16.56 25.25
C PHE A 13 12.99 -17.81 25.66
N ARG A 14 13.79 -17.77 26.75
CA ARG A 14 14.46 -18.97 27.32
C ARG A 14 13.46 -20.00 27.80
N ALA A 15 12.42 -19.57 28.51
CA ALA A 15 11.38 -20.47 28.96
C ALA A 15 10.62 -21.13 27.80
N VAL A 16 10.30 -20.37 26.75
CA VAL A 16 9.68 -20.91 25.51
C VAL A 16 10.64 -21.87 24.80
N ALA A 17 11.93 -21.55 24.72
CA ALA A 17 12.93 -22.43 24.09
C ALA A 17 13.07 -23.75 24.86
N ALA A 18 13.11 -23.68 26.18
CA ALA A 18 13.26 -24.85 27.07
C ALA A 18 11.99 -25.74 27.11
N TYR A 19 10.81 -25.19 26.81
CA TYR A 19 9.57 -25.98 26.79
C TYR A 19 9.56 -26.88 25.55
N ARG A 20 9.59 -28.21 25.74
CA ARG A 20 9.63 -29.22 24.66
C ARG A 20 10.66 -28.85 23.58
N PRO A 21 11.96 -28.85 23.87
CA PRO A 21 13.00 -28.29 23.00
C PRO A 21 13.13 -29.01 21.64
N GLU A 22 12.73 -30.27 21.56
CA GLU A 22 12.71 -31.07 20.34
C GLU A 22 11.58 -30.71 19.36
N GLN A 23 10.57 -30.00 19.82
CA GLN A 23 9.44 -29.60 18.98
C GLN A 23 9.72 -28.26 18.28
N LYS A 24 9.37 -28.21 16.97
CA LYS A 24 9.37 -26.95 16.22
C LYS A 24 8.28 -26.02 16.78
N LYS A 25 8.64 -24.79 17.05
CA LYS A 25 7.74 -23.75 17.55
C LYS A 25 7.74 -22.56 16.62
N VAL A 26 6.61 -21.87 16.55
CA VAL A 26 6.49 -20.59 15.84
C VAL A 26 6.11 -19.54 16.88
N ILE A 27 6.91 -18.48 16.97
CA ILE A 27 6.61 -17.29 17.77
C ILE A 27 6.32 -16.15 16.79
N VAL A 28 5.19 -15.48 16.97
CA VAL A 28 4.82 -14.31 16.18
C VAL A 28 4.82 -13.10 17.08
N LEU A 29 5.61 -12.10 16.74
CA LEU A 29 5.55 -10.76 17.32
C LEU A 29 4.80 -9.86 16.34
N ASP A 30 3.51 -9.77 16.56
CA ASP A 30 2.63 -8.95 15.74
C ASP A 30 2.76 -7.49 16.15
N GLU A 31 2.62 -6.60 15.18
CA GLU A 31 2.80 -5.15 15.36
C GLU A 31 4.16 -4.79 16.00
N PHE A 32 5.23 -5.44 15.56
CA PHE A 32 6.60 -5.16 16.00
C PHE A 32 6.96 -3.66 16.03
N PRO A 33 6.54 -2.81 15.07
CA PRO A 33 6.78 -1.37 15.13
C PRO A 33 6.29 -0.69 16.41
N TYR A 34 5.16 -1.12 16.96
CA TYR A 34 4.64 -0.53 18.22
C TYR A 34 5.46 -0.97 19.42
N MET A 35 6.01 -2.20 19.42
CA MET A 35 6.97 -2.62 20.45
C MET A 35 8.21 -1.72 20.43
N VAL A 36 8.69 -1.37 19.24
CA VAL A 36 9.84 -0.45 19.07
C VAL A 36 9.48 0.98 19.47
N LYS A 37 8.26 1.47 19.16
CA LYS A 37 7.80 2.79 19.62
C LYS A 37 7.77 2.88 21.15
N THR A 38 7.35 1.80 21.82
CA THR A 38 7.28 1.74 23.29
C THR A 38 8.65 1.56 23.92
N ASN A 39 9.51 0.74 23.30
CA ASN A 39 10.88 0.49 23.74
C ASN A 39 11.85 0.54 22.56
N PRO A 40 12.50 1.67 22.27
CA PRO A 40 13.44 1.80 21.16
C PRO A 40 14.65 0.85 21.23
N ALA A 41 14.98 0.29 22.41
CA ALA A 41 16.03 -0.70 22.58
C ALA A 41 15.59 -2.13 22.19
N PHE A 42 14.28 -2.35 21.95
CA PHE A 42 13.75 -3.69 21.70
C PHE A 42 14.43 -4.44 20.53
N PRO A 43 14.76 -3.81 19.39
CA PRO A 43 15.50 -4.48 18.33
C PRO A 43 16.85 -5.03 18.78
N SER A 44 17.59 -4.29 19.62
CA SER A 44 18.88 -4.73 20.18
C SER A 44 18.70 -5.84 21.23
N ILE A 45 17.65 -5.77 22.03
CA ILE A 45 17.30 -6.84 22.98
C ILE A 45 17.01 -8.12 22.21
N LEU A 46 16.21 -8.04 21.15
CA LEU A 46 15.86 -9.19 20.32
C LEU A 46 17.08 -9.75 19.55
N GLN A 47 17.98 -8.86 19.12
CA GLN A 47 19.27 -9.25 18.55
C GLN A 47 20.07 -10.12 19.52
N ASN A 48 20.24 -9.67 20.76
CA ASN A 48 21.02 -10.43 21.77
C ASN A 48 20.37 -11.79 22.05
N ILE A 49 19.05 -11.83 22.23
CA ILE A 49 18.29 -13.06 22.46
C ILE A 49 18.48 -14.04 21.28
N TRP A 50 18.43 -13.53 20.04
CA TRP A 50 18.66 -14.33 18.84
C TRP A 50 20.07 -14.91 18.81
N ASP A 51 21.09 -14.07 19.00
CA ASP A 51 22.50 -14.46 18.91
C ASP A 51 22.91 -15.38 20.04
N GLU A 52 22.34 -15.22 21.26
CA GLU A 52 22.69 -16.06 22.40
C GLU A 52 22.14 -17.49 22.31
N PHE A 53 20.91 -17.68 21.84
CA PHE A 53 20.30 -19.00 21.88
C PHE A 53 19.18 -19.29 20.87
N LEU A 54 18.48 -18.28 20.32
CA LEU A 54 17.34 -18.57 19.43
C LEU A 54 17.79 -19.14 18.08
N GLN A 55 18.90 -18.66 17.53
CA GLN A 55 19.40 -19.11 16.23
C GLN A 55 19.66 -20.62 16.16
N ASP A 56 20.04 -21.23 17.29
CA ASP A 56 20.36 -22.67 17.41
C ASP A 56 19.17 -23.47 17.96
N SER A 57 18.03 -22.84 18.15
CA SER A 57 16.81 -23.48 18.69
C SER A 57 15.86 -23.94 17.58
N ASN A 58 14.89 -24.80 17.93
CA ASN A 58 13.82 -25.19 17.03
C ASN A 58 12.66 -24.15 16.98
N ILE A 59 13.02 -22.86 16.96
CA ILE A 59 12.04 -21.75 16.96
C ILE A 59 12.14 -20.98 15.66
N MET A 60 11.00 -20.81 15.01
CA MET A 60 10.79 -19.83 13.94
C MET A 60 10.20 -18.57 14.54
N LEU A 61 10.92 -17.46 14.44
CA LEU A 61 10.46 -16.15 14.89
C LEU A 61 9.94 -15.35 13.70
N ILE A 62 8.71 -14.88 13.78
CA ILE A 62 8.06 -14.03 12.77
C ILE A 62 7.81 -12.66 13.37
N LEU A 63 8.31 -11.61 12.71
CA LEU A 63 8.01 -10.22 13.02
C LEU A 63 7.05 -9.71 11.96
N SER A 64 5.88 -9.23 12.36
CA SER A 64 4.92 -8.57 11.47
C SER A 64 4.68 -7.12 11.87
N GLY A 65 4.23 -6.31 10.94
CA GLY A 65 3.90 -4.92 11.22
C GLY A 65 3.37 -4.20 9.99
N SER A 66 2.41 -3.32 10.21
CA SER A 66 1.74 -2.51 9.19
C SER A 66 2.53 -1.25 8.81
N LEU A 67 3.38 -0.72 9.71
CA LEU A 67 4.18 0.47 9.48
C LEU A 67 5.44 0.15 8.67
N ILE A 68 5.37 0.37 7.35
CA ILE A 68 6.42 0.00 6.39
C ILE A 68 7.74 0.70 6.69
N GLY A 69 7.70 2.01 6.97
CA GLY A 69 8.89 2.80 7.29
C GLY A 69 9.61 2.29 8.54
N MET A 70 8.86 1.99 9.58
CA MET A 70 9.42 1.45 10.82
C MET A 70 9.94 0.01 10.65
N MET A 71 9.22 -0.85 9.93
CA MET A 71 9.71 -2.21 9.61
C MET A 71 11.02 -2.14 8.84
N LYS A 72 11.11 -1.28 7.82
CA LYS A 72 12.36 -1.07 7.08
C LYS A 72 13.48 -0.61 7.99
N LYS A 73 13.26 0.44 8.77
CA LYS A 73 14.27 1.04 9.64
C LYS A 73 14.77 0.08 10.73
N HIS A 74 13.87 -0.63 11.40
CA HIS A 74 14.20 -1.38 12.62
C HIS A 74 14.37 -2.89 12.43
N ALA A 75 13.94 -3.45 11.28
CA ALA A 75 14.09 -4.87 11.00
C ALA A 75 14.86 -5.18 9.71
N LEU A 76 14.83 -4.30 8.70
CA LEU A 76 15.28 -4.64 7.36
C LEU A 76 16.53 -3.87 6.90
N SER A 77 16.75 -2.63 7.36
CA SER A 77 17.88 -1.78 6.93
C SER A 77 19.22 -2.31 7.43
N TYR A 78 20.31 -1.93 6.74
CA TYR A 78 21.68 -2.27 7.12
C TYR A 78 22.04 -1.81 8.55
N ASP A 79 21.51 -0.65 8.97
CA ASP A 79 21.76 -0.07 10.28
C ASP A 79 20.89 -0.69 11.40
N SER A 80 19.99 -1.61 11.05
CA SER A 80 19.16 -2.29 12.05
C SER A 80 19.99 -3.33 12.83
N PRO A 81 19.82 -3.44 14.18
CA PRO A 81 20.39 -4.53 14.95
C PRO A 81 20.01 -5.93 14.45
N LEU A 82 18.87 -6.04 13.76
CA LEU A 82 18.36 -7.31 13.21
C LEU A 82 18.88 -7.60 11.79
N TYR A 83 19.67 -6.71 11.20
CA TYR A 83 20.24 -6.93 9.88
C TYR A 83 21.09 -8.22 9.84
N GLY A 84 20.93 -8.99 8.76
CA GLY A 84 21.64 -10.25 8.57
C GLY A 84 21.09 -11.46 9.35
N ARG A 85 20.11 -11.27 10.24
CA ARG A 85 19.50 -12.34 11.05
C ARG A 85 18.22 -12.91 10.45
N ARG A 86 17.63 -12.22 9.46
CA ARG A 86 16.45 -12.73 8.77
C ARG A 86 16.80 -13.82 7.76
N THR A 87 15.96 -14.83 7.68
CA THR A 87 16.06 -15.92 6.69
C THR A 87 15.09 -15.71 5.52
N ALA A 88 13.99 -14.99 5.73
CA ALA A 88 13.01 -14.66 4.70
C ALA A 88 12.35 -13.30 4.96
N GLN A 89 11.77 -12.74 3.92
CA GLN A 89 10.95 -11.53 3.98
C GLN A 89 9.76 -11.70 3.04
N ILE A 90 8.57 -11.40 3.56
CA ILE A 90 7.33 -11.41 2.78
C ILE A 90 6.73 -10.00 2.86
N ARG A 91 6.49 -9.40 1.70
CA ARG A 91 5.68 -8.19 1.58
C ARG A 91 4.32 -8.60 1.05
N LEU A 92 3.31 -8.50 1.91
CA LEU A 92 1.92 -8.74 1.49
C LEU A 92 1.45 -7.57 0.62
N MET A 93 1.01 -7.89 -0.58
CA MET A 93 0.40 -6.94 -1.50
C MET A 93 -1.12 -7.13 -1.49
N PRO A 94 -1.90 -6.10 -1.85
CA PRO A 94 -3.32 -6.27 -2.11
C PRO A 94 -3.58 -7.43 -3.07
N LEU A 95 -4.75 -8.05 -2.97
CA LEU A 95 -5.14 -9.15 -3.85
C LEU A 95 -5.22 -8.65 -5.31
N PRO A 96 -4.70 -9.40 -6.29
CA PRO A 96 -4.86 -9.06 -7.69
C PRO A 96 -6.34 -9.19 -8.09
N PHE A 97 -6.75 -8.46 -9.13
CA PHE A 97 -8.13 -8.50 -9.62
C PHE A 97 -8.65 -9.93 -9.85
N THR A 98 -7.84 -10.79 -10.45
CA THR A 98 -8.23 -12.18 -10.74
C THR A 98 -8.57 -12.99 -9.49
N ALA A 99 -7.85 -12.76 -8.38
CA ALA A 99 -8.16 -13.44 -7.11
C ALA A 99 -9.43 -12.88 -6.46
N VAL A 100 -9.64 -11.56 -6.52
CA VAL A 100 -10.87 -10.92 -6.02
C VAL A 100 -12.08 -11.38 -6.83
N TYR A 101 -11.97 -11.34 -8.16
CA TYR A 101 -13.06 -11.75 -9.06
C TYR A 101 -13.45 -13.21 -8.92
N ALA A 102 -12.48 -14.09 -8.65
CA ALA A 102 -12.73 -15.53 -8.48
C ALA A 102 -13.62 -15.89 -7.26
N VAL A 103 -13.73 -14.99 -6.28
CA VAL A 103 -14.51 -15.22 -5.04
C VAL A 103 -15.78 -14.37 -4.97
N GLN A 104 -16.04 -13.52 -5.97
CA GLN A 104 -17.22 -12.67 -6.08
C GLN A 104 -18.21 -13.23 -7.11
N SER A 105 -19.51 -12.92 -6.92
CA SER A 105 -20.57 -13.26 -7.89
C SER A 105 -21.00 -12.04 -8.73
N LEU A 106 -20.26 -10.94 -8.67
CA LEU A 106 -20.57 -9.74 -9.43
C LEU A 106 -20.35 -9.93 -10.94
N PRO A 107 -21.16 -9.29 -11.80
CA PRO A 107 -20.83 -9.12 -13.20
C PRO A 107 -19.47 -8.45 -13.38
N PHE A 108 -18.77 -8.78 -14.46
CA PHE A 108 -17.39 -8.34 -14.69
C PHE A 108 -17.20 -6.83 -14.59
N ASP A 109 -18.09 -6.05 -15.20
CA ASP A 109 -18.05 -4.59 -15.18
C ASP A 109 -18.22 -4.01 -13.77
N GLN A 110 -19.10 -4.59 -12.96
CA GLN A 110 -19.31 -4.19 -11.57
C GLN A 110 -18.11 -4.60 -10.69
N ALA A 111 -17.57 -5.79 -10.90
CA ALA A 111 -16.36 -6.24 -10.22
C ALA A 111 -15.15 -5.33 -10.51
N VAL A 112 -15.01 -4.87 -11.76
CA VAL A 112 -13.97 -3.89 -12.16
C VAL A 112 -14.18 -2.57 -11.44
N GLN A 113 -15.42 -2.06 -11.34
CA GLN A 113 -15.73 -0.81 -10.63
C GLN A 113 -15.42 -0.93 -9.13
N GLN A 114 -15.81 -2.03 -8.50
CA GLN A 114 -15.51 -2.27 -7.08
C GLN A 114 -14.01 -2.41 -6.85
N TYR A 115 -13.30 -3.13 -7.71
CA TYR A 115 -11.84 -3.26 -7.61
C TYR A 115 -11.11 -1.94 -7.86
N ALA A 116 -11.59 -1.12 -8.79
CA ALA A 116 -11.06 0.22 -9.01
C ALA A 116 -11.15 1.10 -7.75
N LEU A 117 -12.18 0.89 -6.93
CA LEU A 117 -12.36 1.57 -5.64
C LEU A 117 -11.50 0.95 -4.54
N THR A 118 -11.59 -0.37 -4.32
CA THR A 118 -11.02 -1.06 -3.14
C THR A 118 -9.56 -1.47 -3.28
N GLY A 119 -9.04 -1.54 -4.51
CA GLY A 119 -7.67 -1.93 -4.81
C GLY A 119 -7.29 -3.36 -4.39
N GLY A 120 -8.27 -4.22 -4.12
CA GLY A 120 -8.03 -5.61 -3.69
C GLY A 120 -7.56 -5.73 -2.24
N VAL A 121 -7.68 -4.68 -1.41
CA VAL A 121 -7.41 -4.75 0.03
C VAL A 121 -8.53 -5.55 0.70
N PRO A 122 -8.23 -6.73 1.33
CA PRO A 122 -9.27 -7.60 1.86
C PRO A 122 -10.20 -6.89 2.84
N LYS A 123 -9.65 -6.05 3.72
CA LYS A 123 -10.43 -5.30 4.70
C LYS A 123 -11.42 -4.34 4.04
N TYR A 124 -11.04 -3.70 2.94
CA TYR A 124 -11.95 -2.79 2.24
C TYR A 124 -13.05 -3.57 1.52
N LEU A 125 -12.71 -4.73 0.94
CA LEU A 125 -13.70 -5.60 0.28
C LEU A 125 -14.81 -6.07 1.22
N GLU A 126 -14.53 -6.28 2.51
CA GLU A 126 -15.53 -6.69 3.51
C GLU A 126 -16.67 -5.68 3.70
N PHE A 127 -16.44 -4.41 3.39
CA PHE A 127 -17.47 -3.36 3.54
C PHE A 127 -18.42 -3.26 2.36
N PHE A 128 -18.08 -3.86 1.21
CA PHE A 128 -18.88 -3.77 -0.01
C PHE A 128 -19.61 -5.08 -0.27
N THR A 129 -20.94 -4.98 -0.39
CA THR A 129 -21.82 -6.12 -0.64
C THR A 129 -22.25 -6.18 -2.11
N GLU A 130 -22.73 -7.35 -2.55
CA GLU A 130 -23.24 -7.53 -3.90
C GLU A 130 -24.72 -7.15 -4.05
N GLN A 131 -25.40 -6.84 -2.94
CA GLN A 131 -26.84 -6.58 -2.92
C GLN A 131 -27.21 -5.11 -3.10
N GLU A 132 -26.28 -4.20 -2.85
CA GLU A 132 -26.53 -2.76 -2.92
C GLU A 132 -25.75 -2.12 -4.07
N PRO A 133 -26.30 -1.08 -4.72
CA PRO A 133 -25.58 -0.30 -5.73
C PRO A 133 -24.29 0.27 -5.17
N LEU A 134 -23.18 0.17 -5.92
CA LEU A 134 -21.87 0.66 -5.48
C LEU A 134 -21.89 2.14 -5.06
N ILE A 135 -22.68 2.96 -5.74
CA ILE A 135 -22.78 4.39 -5.42
C ILE A 135 -23.39 4.67 -4.03
N ASP A 136 -24.37 3.86 -3.60
CA ASP A 136 -24.99 3.99 -2.28
C ASP A 136 -24.03 3.53 -1.18
N GLN A 137 -23.26 2.48 -1.45
CA GLN A 137 -22.20 2.02 -0.57
C GLN A 137 -21.06 3.06 -0.47
N ILE A 138 -20.65 3.67 -1.57
CA ILE A 138 -19.69 4.80 -1.54
C ILE A 138 -20.23 5.91 -0.63
N ARG A 139 -21.50 6.28 -0.79
CA ARG A 139 -22.15 7.33 0.02
C ARG A 139 -22.05 7.02 1.52
N SER A 140 -22.39 5.81 1.93
CA SER A 140 -22.48 5.44 3.35
C SER A 140 -21.13 5.11 3.98
N ILE A 141 -20.25 4.43 3.25
CA ILE A 141 -18.99 3.87 3.78
C ILE A 141 -17.82 4.85 3.62
N VAL A 142 -17.80 5.61 2.50
CA VAL A 142 -16.65 6.45 2.14
C VAL A 142 -16.92 7.94 2.32
N LEU A 143 -18.12 8.43 1.97
CA LEU A 143 -18.44 9.87 2.02
C LEU A 143 -19.09 10.29 3.34
N SER A 144 -19.56 9.35 4.13
CA SER A 144 -20.12 9.64 5.46
C SER A 144 -19.01 9.84 6.48
N LYS A 145 -19.11 10.88 7.31
CA LYS A 145 -18.21 11.13 8.46
C LYS A 145 -18.11 9.94 9.43
N ASN A 146 -19.17 9.14 9.51
CA ASN A 146 -19.23 7.95 10.34
C ASN A 146 -18.82 6.67 9.58
N GLY A 147 -18.53 6.78 8.28
CA GLY A 147 -18.08 5.67 7.46
C GLY A 147 -16.65 5.26 7.82
N PHE A 148 -16.40 3.96 7.86
CA PHE A 148 -15.09 3.42 8.24
C PHE A 148 -13.97 3.96 7.34
N LEU A 149 -14.24 4.10 6.05
CA LEU A 149 -13.22 4.49 5.06
C LEU A 149 -13.08 6.01 4.89
N TYR A 150 -13.88 6.83 5.62
CA TYR A 150 -13.84 8.29 5.49
C TYR A 150 -12.48 8.91 5.80
N GLU A 151 -11.79 8.40 6.84
CA GLU A 151 -10.49 8.92 7.29
C GLU A 151 -9.32 7.95 7.05
N GLU A 152 -9.55 6.81 6.45
CA GLU A 152 -8.57 5.72 6.38
C GLU A 152 -7.22 6.13 5.77
N PRO A 153 -7.13 6.76 4.57
CA PRO A 153 -5.84 7.19 4.03
C PRO A 153 -5.16 8.29 4.84
N ASN A 154 -5.94 9.11 5.56
CA ASN A 154 -5.40 10.10 6.47
C ASN A 154 -4.67 9.46 7.64
N PHE A 155 -5.27 8.43 8.26
CA PHE A 155 -4.62 7.69 9.35
C PHE A 155 -3.37 6.96 8.86
N LEU A 156 -3.47 6.22 7.76
CA LEU A 156 -2.34 5.46 7.20
C LEU A 156 -1.12 6.35 6.93
N LEU A 157 -1.32 7.51 6.32
CA LEU A 157 -0.21 8.40 5.98
C LEU A 157 0.36 9.09 7.22
N ARG A 158 -0.49 9.54 8.16
CA ARG A 158 -0.04 10.20 9.40
C ARG A 158 0.78 9.31 10.31
N ASP A 159 0.51 8.01 10.31
CA ASP A 159 1.29 7.06 11.09
C ASP A 159 2.71 6.84 10.57
N GLU A 160 2.91 7.09 9.26
CA GLU A 160 4.19 6.91 8.59
C GLU A 160 5.06 8.17 8.51
N VAL A 161 4.45 9.39 8.52
CA VAL A 161 5.19 10.65 8.31
C VAL A 161 4.90 11.69 9.40
N GLN A 162 5.92 12.51 9.73
CA GLN A 162 5.81 13.51 10.81
C GLN A 162 5.06 14.78 10.40
N THR A 163 5.19 15.22 9.14
CA THR A 163 4.59 16.46 8.62
C THR A 163 3.73 16.16 7.39
N PRO A 164 2.50 15.65 7.59
CA PRO A 164 1.70 15.07 6.50
C PRO A 164 1.30 16.05 5.39
N ILE A 165 1.18 17.35 5.68
CA ILE A 165 0.57 18.33 4.76
C ILE A 165 1.20 18.36 3.36
N ASN A 166 2.55 18.33 3.29
CA ASN A 166 3.26 18.34 2.01
C ASN A 166 3.05 17.05 1.23
N TYR A 167 3.02 15.92 1.94
CA TYR A 167 2.75 14.61 1.34
C TYR A 167 1.32 14.55 0.78
N PHE A 168 0.33 15.06 1.52
CA PHE A 168 -1.06 15.14 1.07
C PHE A 168 -1.19 15.97 -0.21
N SER A 169 -0.56 17.13 -0.26
CA SER A 169 -0.59 18.00 -1.44
C SER A 169 -0.03 17.29 -2.68
N ILE A 170 1.08 16.57 -2.54
CA ILE A 170 1.71 15.83 -3.64
C ILE A 170 0.81 14.67 -4.09
N ILE A 171 0.30 13.84 -3.16
CA ILE A 171 -0.57 12.70 -3.50
C ILE A 171 -1.85 13.21 -4.19
N ARG A 172 -2.46 14.30 -3.70
CA ARG A 172 -3.63 14.92 -4.30
C ARG A 172 -3.38 15.29 -5.75
N VAL A 173 -2.29 16.01 -6.04
CA VAL A 173 -1.97 16.45 -7.40
C VAL A 173 -1.72 15.26 -8.34
N ILE A 174 -1.09 14.19 -7.84
CA ILE A 174 -0.92 12.94 -8.60
C ILE A 174 -2.28 12.27 -8.84
N ALA A 175 -3.13 12.17 -7.81
CA ALA A 175 -4.45 11.55 -7.91
C ALA A 175 -5.39 12.28 -8.87
N ASP A 176 -5.17 13.58 -9.07
CA ASP A 176 -5.90 14.43 -10.01
C ASP A 176 -5.36 14.34 -11.46
N GLY A 177 -4.41 13.43 -11.73
CA GLY A 177 -3.92 13.11 -13.07
C GLY A 177 -2.62 13.80 -13.48
N ASN A 178 -1.96 14.52 -12.57
CA ASN A 178 -0.66 15.16 -12.86
C ASN A 178 0.49 14.19 -12.55
N HIS A 179 0.92 13.43 -13.53
CA HIS A 179 1.89 12.33 -13.33
C HIS A 179 3.35 12.73 -13.60
N LYS A 180 3.61 13.80 -14.39
CA LYS A 180 4.98 14.26 -14.69
C LYS A 180 5.51 15.14 -13.55
N LEU A 181 6.78 14.95 -13.16
CA LEU A 181 7.44 15.80 -12.14
C LEU A 181 7.31 17.30 -12.46
N SER A 182 7.46 17.70 -13.73
CA SER A 182 7.29 19.08 -14.16
C SER A 182 5.88 19.64 -13.94
N LYS A 183 4.85 18.79 -14.13
CA LYS A 183 3.45 19.17 -13.85
C LYS A 183 3.20 19.30 -12.34
N LEU A 184 3.75 18.36 -11.53
CA LEU A 184 3.71 18.47 -10.06
C LEU A 184 4.34 19.77 -9.58
N CYS A 185 5.52 20.11 -10.10
CA CYS A 185 6.21 21.37 -9.80
C CYS A 185 5.34 22.60 -10.15
N GLY A 186 4.73 22.59 -11.34
CA GLY A 186 3.89 23.71 -11.79
C GLY A 186 2.63 23.88 -10.94
N VAL A 187 1.90 22.79 -10.62
CA VAL A 187 0.66 22.87 -9.82
C VAL A 187 0.95 23.23 -8.36
N LEU A 188 2.06 22.74 -7.80
CA LEU A 188 2.44 23.02 -6.40
C LEU A 188 3.22 24.34 -6.25
N GLU A 189 3.53 25.01 -7.35
CA GLU A 189 4.37 26.22 -7.38
C GLU A 189 5.71 26.03 -6.63
N GLN A 190 6.32 24.85 -6.79
CA GLN A 190 7.56 24.46 -6.14
C GLN A 190 8.57 23.90 -7.14
N GLU A 191 9.85 24.08 -6.84
CA GLU A 191 10.93 23.52 -7.65
C GLU A 191 11.14 22.01 -7.40
N SER A 192 11.66 21.30 -8.40
CA SER A 192 11.95 19.87 -8.34
C SER A 192 12.79 19.44 -7.13
N PRO A 193 13.86 20.16 -6.69
CA PRO A 193 14.61 19.80 -5.50
C PRO A 193 13.77 19.77 -4.21
N SER A 194 12.73 20.62 -4.13
CA SER A 194 11.83 20.66 -2.96
C SER A 194 10.85 19.49 -2.92
N ILE A 195 10.38 19.02 -4.08
CA ILE A 195 9.37 17.94 -4.18
C ILE A 195 10.02 16.55 -4.17
N SER A 196 11.20 16.41 -4.77
CA SER A 196 11.85 15.10 -4.97
C SER A 196 12.08 14.29 -3.68
N PRO A 197 12.48 14.86 -2.54
CA PRO A 197 12.61 14.12 -1.28
C PRO A 197 11.28 13.54 -0.80
N TYR A 198 10.18 14.28 -0.93
CA TYR A 198 8.84 13.79 -0.56
C TYR A 198 8.39 12.65 -1.46
N LEU A 199 8.62 12.75 -2.78
CA LEU A 199 8.34 11.67 -3.73
C LEU A 199 9.18 10.42 -3.44
N ALA A 200 10.45 10.58 -3.07
CA ALA A 200 11.31 9.47 -2.66
C ALA A 200 10.74 8.76 -1.41
N THR A 201 10.38 9.52 -0.38
CA THR A 201 9.75 8.98 0.83
C THR A 201 8.41 8.29 0.52
N LEU A 202 7.52 8.93 -0.26
CA LEU A 202 6.25 8.32 -0.66
C LEU A 202 6.44 7.02 -1.45
N SER A 203 7.47 6.97 -2.31
CA SER A 203 7.79 5.76 -3.08
C SER A 203 8.36 4.67 -2.17
N GLU A 204 9.20 5.03 -1.21
CA GLU A 204 9.76 4.11 -0.24
C GLU A 204 8.67 3.49 0.65
N LEU A 205 7.74 4.30 1.12
CA LEU A 205 6.59 3.87 1.91
C LEU A 205 5.55 3.10 1.07
N GLY A 206 5.59 3.24 -0.25
CA GLY A 206 4.69 2.54 -1.16
C GLY A 206 3.36 3.25 -1.42
N PHE A 207 3.24 4.55 -1.08
CA PHE A 207 2.06 5.36 -1.44
C PHE A 207 2.07 5.80 -2.90
N VAL A 208 3.27 5.98 -3.46
CA VAL A 208 3.48 6.40 -4.85
C VAL A 208 4.43 5.43 -5.53
N VAL A 209 4.19 5.16 -6.79
CA VAL A 209 5.10 4.40 -7.67
C VAL A 209 5.55 5.29 -8.82
N LYS A 210 6.83 5.21 -9.19
CA LYS A 210 7.35 5.79 -10.43
C LYS A 210 7.39 4.71 -11.49
N GLU A 211 6.54 4.84 -12.50
CA GLU A 211 6.54 3.96 -13.68
C GLU A 211 7.34 4.58 -14.82
N THR A 212 7.94 3.76 -15.65
CA THR A 212 8.62 4.14 -16.89
C THR A 212 8.08 3.30 -18.05
N PRO A 213 8.10 3.81 -19.30
CA PRO A 213 7.66 3.03 -20.44
C PRO A 213 8.35 1.65 -20.48
N ILE A 214 7.61 0.59 -20.78
CA ILE A 214 8.14 -0.78 -20.85
C ILE A 214 9.33 -0.91 -21.81
N THR A 215 9.40 -0.04 -22.81
CA THR A 215 10.49 0.02 -23.80
C THR A 215 11.74 0.74 -23.30
N GLU A 216 11.69 1.33 -22.10
CA GLU A 216 12.85 2.05 -21.55
C GLU A 216 13.97 1.08 -21.18
N LYS A 217 15.17 1.37 -21.70
CA LYS A 217 16.35 0.52 -21.48
C LYS A 217 16.96 0.70 -20.09
N ASN A 218 16.86 1.90 -19.55
CA ASN A 218 17.46 2.30 -18.27
C ASN A 218 16.41 2.95 -17.34
N PRO A 219 15.47 2.17 -16.77
CA PRO A 219 14.33 2.69 -16.01
C PRO A 219 14.73 3.58 -14.83
N GLU A 220 15.80 3.22 -14.10
CA GLU A 220 16.26 3.93 -12.90
C GLU A 220 16.71 5.37 -13.20
N HIS A 221 17.32 5.60 -14.36
CA HIS A 221 17.82 6.90 -14.80
C HIS A 221 16.89 7.59 -15.82
N SER A 222 15.72 7.03 -16.07
CA SER A 222 14.80 7.55 -17.07
C SER A 222 14.18 8.89 -16.63
N ARG A 223 14.17 9.85 -17.55
CA ARG A 223 13.43 11.12 -17.43
C ARG A 223 11.97 11.00 -17.88
N LYS A 224 11.57 9.85 -18.41
CA LYS A 224 10.21 9.58 -18.89
C LYS A 224 9.30 9.00 -17.80
N GLY A 225 9.79 8.95 -16.55
CA GLY A 225 9.03 8.41 -15.44
C GLY A 225 7.80 9.25 -15.11
N LEU A 226 6.71 8.57 -14.84
CA LEU A 226 5.45 9.12 -14.35
C LEU A 226 5.20 8.60 -12.94
N TYR A 227 4.63 9.46 -12.09
CA TYR A 227 4.29 9.13 -10.72
C TYR A 227 2.80 8.80 -10.61
N PHE A 228 2.47 7.68 -9.96
CA PHE A 228 1.11 7.22 -9.75
C PHE A 228 0.89 6.92 -8.27
N VAL A 229 -0.33 7.14 -7.78
CA VAL A 229 -0.74 6.65 -6.46
C VAL A 229 -0.87 5.13 -6.56
N SER A 230 -0.19 4.42 -5.67
CA SER A 230 -0.02 2.95 -5.76
C SER A 230 -1.29 2.18 -5.42
N ASP A 231 -2.09 2.72 -4.49
CA ASP A 231 -3.31 2.10 -4.01
C ASP A 231 -4.54 2.78 -4.60
N ASN A 232 -5.50 1.98 -5.10
CA ASN A 232 -6.69 2.49 -5.76
C ASN A 232 -7.59 3.26 -4.81
N PHE A 233 -7.77 2.77 -3.56
CA PHE A 233 -8.60 3.46 -2.58
C PHE A 233 -7.98 4.79 -2.16
N THR A 234 -6.67 4.81 -1.92
CA THR A 234 -5.94 6.05 -1.65
C THR A 234 -6.10 7.05 -2.79
N ARG A 235 -6.00 6.60 -4.05
CA ARG A 235 -6.23 7.44 -5.23
C ARG A 235 -7.66 7.98 -5.27
N PHE A 236 -8.68 7.13 -5.00
CA PHE A 236 -10.08 7.53 -4.92
C PHE A 236 -10.27 8.62 -3.86
N TRP A 237 -9.75 8.38 -2.67
CA TRP A 237 -9.91 9.27 -1.54
C TRP A 237 -9.30 10.66 -1.78
N PHE A 238 -8.08 10.71 -2.31
CA PHE A 238 -7.42 11.98 -2.62
C PHE A 238 -8.06 12.73 -3.79
N ARG A 239 -8.79 12.05 -4.67
CA ARG A 239 -9.48 12.66 -5.80
C ARG A 239 -10.92 13.10 -5.44
N TYR A 240 -11.66 12.30 -4.69
CA TYR A 240 -13.09 12.50 -4.47
C TYR A 240 -13.49 12.81 -3.02
N VAL A 241 -12.65 12.53 -2.04
CA VAL A 241 -12.97 12.80 -0.62
C VAL A 241 -12.19 14.01 -0.12
N TYR A 242 -10.89 13.96 -0.23
CA TYR A 242 -9.99 14.98 0.34
C TYR A 242 -10.28 16.40 -0.16
N PRO A 243 -10.51 16.67 -1.47
CA PRO A 243 -10.82 18.01 -1.95
C PRO A 243 -12.17 18.57 -1.45
N TYR A 244 -13.09 17.70 -1.11
CA TYR A 244 -14.46 18.04 -0.71
C TYR A 244 -14.73 17.85 0.78
N LYS A 245 -13.66 17.73 1.60
CA LYS A 245 -13.84 17.49 3.04
C LYS A 245 -14.69 18.55 3.73
N GLY A 246 -14.54 19.82 3.34
CA GLY A 246 -15.35 20.91 3.91
C GLY A 246 -16.85 20.70 3.68
N GLU A 247 -17.23 20.31 2.48
CA GLU A 247 -18.62 20.03 2.09
C GLU A 247 -19.14 18.75 2.78
N LEU A 248 -18.31 17.73 2.85
CA LEU A 248 -18.67 16.47 3.51
C LEU A 248 -18.86 16.64 5.02
N GLU A 249 -18.08 17.50 5.67
CA GLU A 249 -18.28 17.86 7.09
C GLU A 249 -19.63 18.56 7.33
N LEU A 250 -20.17 19.24 6.31
CA LEU A 250 -21.49 19.84 6.31
C LEU A 250 -22.60 18.90 5.82
N ASP A 251 -22.32 17.60 5.71
CA ASP A 251 -23.22 16.56 5.19
C ASP A 251 -23.67 16.77 3.72
N ASN A 252 -22.96 17.60 2.95
CA ASN A 252 -23.24 17.85 1.54
C ASN A 252 -22.50 16.84 0.64
N GLN A 253 -22.93 15.57 0.70
CA GLN A 253 -22.37 14.50 -0.12
C GLN A 253 -22.71 14.62 -1.61
N GLN A 254 -23.79 15.36 -1.95
CA GLN A 254 -24.30 15.41 -3.32
C GLN A 254 -23.27 15.99 -4.29
N ILE A 255 -22.46 16.95 -3.88
CA ILE A 255 -21.40 17.53 -4.71
C ILE A 255 -20.39 16.48 -5.20
N VAL A 256 -20.02 15.53 -4.33
CA VAL A 256 -19.10 14.45 -4.69
C VAL A 256 -19.80 13.42 -5.58
N LEU A 257 -21.05 13.11 -5.31
CA LEU A 257 -21.83 12.16 -6.12
C LEU A 257 -22.03 12.69 -7.55
N ASP A 258 -22.26 13.99 -7.72
CA ASP A 258 -22.36 14.62 -9.03
C ASP A 258 -21.03 14.56 -9.80
N GLU A 259 -19.90 14.70 -9.11
CA GLU A 259 -18.57 14.56 -9.71
C GLU A 259 -18.25 13.09 -10.07
N LEU A 260 -18.61 12.15 -9.19
CA LEU A 260 -18.48 10.72 -9.47
C LEU A 260 -19.31 10.33 -10.70
N GLN A 261 -20.54 10.82 -10.84
CA GLN A 261 -21.37 10.52 -12.00
C GLN A 261 -20.71 10.93 -13.32
N LYS A 262 -19.94 12.02 -13.33
CA LYS A 262 -19.26 12.52 -14.53
C LYS A 262 -17.96 11.78 -14.84
N THR A 263 -17.16 11.45 -13.83
CA THR A 263 -15.75 11.09 -14.01
C THR A 263 -15.40 9.70 -13.54
N PHE A 264 -16.25 9.04 -12.74
CA PHE A 264 -15.91 7.74 -12.14
C PHE A 264 -15.59 6.66 -13.18
N ILE A 265 -16.51 6.40 -14.10
CA ILE A 265 -16.32 5.36 -15.12
C ILE A 265 -15.29 5.80 -16.16
N SER A 266 -15.47 6.99 -16.73
CA SER A 266 -14.74 7.45 -17.92
C SER A 266 -13.27 7.76 -17.63
N SER A 267 -12.90 8.04 -16.39
CA SER A 267 -11.59 8.51 -16.02
C SER A 267 -10.97 7.68 -14.89
N PHE A 268 -11.69 7.46 -13.78
CA PHE A 268 -11.14 6.77 -12.64
C PHE A 268 -11.06 5.24 -12.84
N VAL A 269 -12.19 4.62 -13.21
CA VAL A 269 -12.27 3.17 -13.49
C VAL A 269 -11.46 2.82 -14.73
N ALA A 270 -11.54 3.65 -15.79
CA ALA A 270 -10.77 3.45 -17.01
C ALA A 270 -9.25 3.35 -16.74
N PHE A 271 -8.74 4.17 -15.83
CA PHE A 271 -7.33 4.09 -15.41
C PHE A 271 -7.04 2.77 -14.67
N ALA A 272 -7.87 2.37 -13.70
CA ALA A 272 -7.69 1.12 -12.97
C ALA A 272 -7.84 -0.11 -13.87
N TYR A 273 -8.58 0.00 -14.96
CA TYR A 273 -8.79 -1.09 -15.91
C TYR A 273 -7.49 -1.53 -16.61
N GLU A 274 -6.53 -0.64 -16.78
CA GLU A 274 -5.20 -1.04 -17.27
C GLU A 274 -4.53 -2.05 -16.34
N ASP A 275 -4.63 -1.85 -15.02
CA ASP A 275 -4.07 -2.77 -14.04
C ASP A 275 -4.86 -4.09 -13.98
N VAL A 276 -6.18 -4.03 -14.16
CA VAL A 276 -7.02 -5.22 -14.33
C VAL A 276 -6.56 -6.04 -15.54
N CYS A 277 -6.33 -5.39 -16.69
CA CYS A 277 -5.82 -6.05 -17.89
C CYS A 277 -4.43 -6.67 -17.66
N LYS A 278 -3.51 -5.94 -17.02
CA LYS A 278 -2.18 -6.46 -16.65
C LYS A 278 -2.29 -7.70 -15.75
N ASN A 279 -3.19 -7.68 -14.75
CA ASN A 279 -3.44 -8.79 -13.84
C ASN A 279 -3.97 -10.03 -14.58
N ILE A 280 -4.99 -9.86 -15.42
CA ILE A 280 -5.56 -10.95 -16.22
C ILE A 280 -4.49 -11.52 -17.16
N PHE A 281 -3.77 -10.68 -17.87
CA PHE A 281 -2.72 -11.11 -18.78
C PHE A 281 -1.60 -11.87 -18.06
N ALA A 282 -1.17 -11.40 -16.89
CA ALA A 282 -0.19 -12.10 -16.06
C ALA A 282 -0.69 -13.48 -15.61
N GLU A 283 -1.99 -13.62 -15.31
CA GLU A 283 -2.58 -14.90 -14.95
C GLU A 283 -2.64 -15.87 -16.14
N LEU A 284 -3.01 -15.38 -17.32
CA LEU A 284 -2.98 -16.17 -18.57
C LEU A 284 -1.56 -16.67 -18.90
N CYS A 285 -0.54 -15.84 -18.61
CA CYS A 285 0.86 -16.26 -18.77
C CYS A 285 1.21 -17.39 -17.79
N ARG A 286 0.87 -17.22 -16.51
CA ARG A 286 1.18 -18.19 -15.44
C ARG A 286 0.46 -19.54 -15.65
N SER A 287 -0.77 -19.50 -16.13
CA SER A 287 -1.57 -20.71 -16.39
C SER A 287 -1.23 -21.40 -17.74
N GLY A 288 -0.29 -20.85 -18.51
CA GLY A 288 0.11 -21.42 -19.80
C GLY A 288 -0.95 -21.34 -20.89
N GLN A 289 -1.93 -20.44 -20.76
CA GLN A 289 -3.01 -20.27 -21.74
C GLN A 289 -2.61 -19.41 -22.94
N LEU A 290 -1.42 -18.79 -22.90
CA LEU A 290 -0.88 -18.04 -24.03
C LEU A 290 0.07 -18.90 -24.85
N ALA A 291 0.04 -18.71 -26.16
CA ALA A 291 0.95 -19.39 -27.09
C ALA A 291 2.42 -18.89 -26.99
N PHE A 292 2.66 -17.86 -26.21
CA PHE A 292 3.99 -17.26 -25.99
C PHE A 292 4.13 -16.81 -24.54
N VAL A 293 5.38 -16.68 -24.09
CA VAL A 293 5.70 -16.13 -22.76
C VAL A 293 6.33 -14.76 -22.97
N PRO A 294 5.66 -13.67 -22.52
CA PRO A 294 6.24 -12.32 -22.62
C PRO A 294 7.41 -12.17 -21.67
N SER A 295 8.44 -11.47 -22.08
CA SER A 295 9.58 -11.14 -21.22
C SER A 295 9.26 -10.04 -20.19
N ARG A 296 8.29 -9.17 -20.52
CA ARG A 296 7.84 -8.05 -19.67
C ARG A 296 6.36 -7.75 -19.95
N ILE A 297 5.67 -7.27 -18.92
CA ILE A 297 4.33 -6.69 -18.98
C ILE A 297 4.42 -5.30 -18.37
N GLY A 298 3.87 -4.29 -19.00
CA GLY A 298 3.91 -2.92 -18.48
C GLY A 298 3.24 -1.92 -19.41
N SER A 299 3.15 -0.68 -18.97
CA SER A 299 2.54 0.42 -19.73
C SER A 299 3.51 0.99 -20.77
N TYR A 300 2.94 1.53 -21.85
CA TYR A 300 3.70 2.23 -22.89
C TYR A 300 3.14 3.63 -23.11
N TRP A 301 4.01 4.60 -23.16
CA TRP A 301 3.70 5.96 -23.61
C TRP A 301 4.90 6.57 -24.33
N HIS A 302 4.63 7.51 -25.22
CA HIS A 302 5.64 8.26 -25.92
C HIS A 302 5.51 9.74 -25.56
N ASN A 303 6.64 10.39 -25.28
CA ASN A 303 6.64 11.84 -25.11
C ASN A 303 6.70 12.48 -26.50
N ASP A 304 5.55 12.72 -27.12
CA ASP A 304 5.50 13.62 -28.25
C ASP A 304 5.71 15.05 -27.74
N LEU A 305 6.78 15.68 -28.20
CA LEU A 305 7.09 17.07 -27.91
C LEU A 305 6.02 18.06 -28.43
N ASN A 306 5.02 17.56 -29.17
CA ASN A 306 3.96 18.31 -29.82
C ASN A 306 2.55 18.08 -29.27
N ALA A 307 2.39 17.40 -28.13
CA ALA A 307 1.08 17.11 -27.55
C ALA A 307 0.66 18.12 -26.45
N ASP A 308 1.28 19.27 -26.39
CA ASP A 308 0.88 20.40 -25.55
C ASP A 308 0.13 21.46 -26.40
N THR A 309 -1.03 21.07 -27.00
CA THR A 309 -2.04 22.02 -27.49
C THR A 309 -3.39 21.67 -26.92
#